data_503b84b31f7065ed5b44032a08f6f938
#
_entry.id   503b84b31f7065ed5b44032a08f6f938
#
_cell.length_a   1.000
_cell.length_b   1.000
_cell.length_c   1.000
_cell.angle_alpha   90.00
_cell.angle_beta   90.00
_cell.angle_gamma   90.00
#
_symmetry.space_group_name_H-M   'P 1'
#
loop_
_entity.id
_entity.type
_entity.pdbx_description
1 polymer ?
#
loop_
_entity_poly.entity_id
_entity_poly.type
_entity_poly.pdbx_seq_one_letter_code
_entity_poly.pdbx_strand_id
1 'polypeptide(L)'
;MGYDFKWIQPNMSLYNVNPNCQYPISILNSGNLAIDFYKYAKDFFGAAECVVHYLGEEVAVKYDIAKLDIWYFAMIYLYRQSLELILKANIFQVVVSDGERKEIIGEIRHDLKQGYDKLLELKNLEFTENNNTNWLWEFLTDISRIDRESDMFRYPFGNNLKVLFDKQTHISLVATHDNMNRAYDILRGLYDTGNFSEQEYEIHLPQLIIEGGDYYQQSVVGYKYAERSFYPYYSSYEEVGNFLRDKILEDNKKEYFMPMCYMYRNAVELGLKRIIVESSHIERAKALKVLQKKKHSIL
;
A
#
# COMPACT_ATOMS: atom_id res chain seq x y z
N MET A 1 -29.55 11.62 -6.84
CA MET A 1 -29.78 12.36 -5.59
C MET A 1 -28.59 13.30 -5.38
N GLY A 2 -28.80 14.63 -5.43
CA GLY A 2 -27.73 15.58 -5.17
C GLY A 2 -27.37 15.54 -3.69
N TYR A 3 -26.15 15.18 -3.37
CA TYR A 3 -25.64 15.33 -2.03
C TYR A 3 -25.46 16.83 -1.77
N ASP A 4 -26.16 17.38 -0.80
CA ASP A 4 -25.99 18.74 -0.31
C ASP A 4 -24.67 18.81 0.48
N PHE A 5 -23.56 18.95 -0.26
CA PHE A 5 -22.22 18.95 0.31
C PHE A 5 -21.98 20.28 1.04
N LYS A 6 -22.15 20.28 2.33
CA LYS A 6 -21.81 21.44 3.16
C LYS A 6 -20.31 21.50 3.38
N TRP A 7 -19.67 22.51 2.81
CA TRP A 7 -18.26 22.79 3.08
C TRP A 7 -18.04 23.00 4.58
N ILE A 8 -16.90 22.50 5.08
CA ILE A 8 -16.48 22.70 6.46
C ILE A 8 -16.36 24.20 6.72
N GLN A 9 -17.10 24.68 7.71
CA GLN A 9 -17.07 26.08 8.14
C GLN A 9 -16.03 26.24 9.28
N PRO A 10 -15.40 27.43 9.43
CA PRO A 10 -14.59 27.72 10.60
C PRO A 10 -15.37 27.42 11.89
N ASN A 11 -14.74 26.72 12.82
CA ASN A 11 -15.33 26.28 14.10
C ASN A 11 -16.39 25.15 14.00
N MET A 12 -16.56 24.52 12.84
CA MET A 12 -17.38 23.32 12.72
C MET A 12 -16.64 22.11 13.32
N SER A 13 -17.26 21.45 14.30
CA SER A 13 -16.70 20.22 14.84
C SER A 13 -16.87 19.07 13.84
N LEU A 14 -15.77 18.42 13.46
CA LEU A 14 -15.79 17.21 12.63
C LEU A 14 -16.47 16.02 13.33
N TYR A 15 -16.67 16.11 14.66
CA TYR A 15 -17.33 15.09 15.47
C TYR A 15 -18.85 15.25 15.53
N ASN A 16 -19.43 16.33 15.01
CA ASN A 16 -20.86 16.46 14.86
C ASN A 16 -21.33 15.67 13.63
N VAL A 17 -21.31 14.35 13.79
CA VAL A 17 -21.81 13.42 12.76
C VAL A 17 -23.30 13.68 12.57
N ASN A 18 -23.72 13.83 11.32
CA ASN A 18 -25.12 13.90 10.97
C ASN A 18 -25.83 12.64 11.51
N PRO A 19 -26.79 12.77 12.44
CA PRO A 19 -27.49 11.61 13.01
C PRO A 19 -28.29 10.81 11.96
N ASN A 20 -28.51 11.39 10.77
CA ASN A 20 -29.16 10.75 9.63
C ASN A 20 -28.17 10.10 8.66
N CYS A 21 -26.94 9.80 9.07
CA CYS A 21 -25.97 9.11 8.26
C CYS A 21 -26.49 7.70 7.90
N GLN A 22 -26.73 7.47 6.60
CA GLN A 22 -27.27 6.19 6.11
C GLN A 22 -26.27 5.04 6.20
N TYR A 23 -24.97 5.35 6.32
CA TYR A 23 -23.88 4.36 6.31
C TYR A 23 -22.92 4.58 7.47
N PRO A 24 -23.33 4.30 8.71
CA PRO A 24 -22.42 4.43 9.83
C PRO A 24 -21.32 3.38 9.72
N ILE A 25 -20.08 3.86 9.65
CA ILE A 25 -18.88 3.00 9.74
C ILE A 25 -18.32 3.19 11.14
N SER A 26 -18.29 2.09 11.90
CA SER A 26 -17.71 2.10 13.23
C SER A 26 -16.23 1.73 13.14
N ILE A 27 -15.36 2.66 13.51
CA ILE A 27 -13.94 2.40 13.71
C ILE A 27 -13.78 1.98 15.17
N LEU A 28 -13.85 0.67 15.41
CA LEU A 28 -13.68 0.11 16.74
C LEU A 28 -12.20 -0.25 16.96
N ASN A 29 -11.69 0.18 18.10
CA ASN A 29 -10.42 -0.28 18.63
C ASN A 29 -10.75 -1.40 19.63
N SER A 30 -10.15 -2.59 19.44
CA SER A 30 -10.36 -3.75 20.32
C SER A 30 -9.65 -3.58 21.69
N GLY A 31 -8.78 -2.59 21.81
CA GLY A 31 -7.84 -2.46 22.93
C GLY A 31 -6.64 -3.40 22.84
N ASN A 32 -6.56 -4.22 21.80
CA ASN A 32 -5.43 -5.10 21.52
C ASN A 32 -4.83 -4.75 20.15
N LEU A 33 -3.65 -4.15 20.17
CA LEU A 33 -2.97 -3.68 18.95
C LEU A 33 -2.67 -4.81 17.95
N ALA A 34 -2.34 -6.02 18.42
CA ALA A 34 -2.10 -7.15 17.51
C ALA A 34 -3.36 -7.48 16.70
N ILE A 35 -4.52 -7.52 17.36
CA ILE A 35 -5.81 -7.78 16.71
C ILE A 35 -6.18 -6.64 15.75
N ASP A 36 -6.00 -5.40 16.17
CA ASP A 36 -6.34 -4.23 15.36
C ASP A 36 -5.46 -4.15 14.10
N PHE A 37 -4.14 -4.36 14.23
CA PHE A 37 -3.23 -4.39 13.09
C PHE A 37 -3.51 -5.57 12.15
N TYR A 38 -3.84 -6.75 12.67
CA TYR A 38 -4.23 -7.90 11.87
C TYR A 38 -5.50 -7.62 11.06
N LYS A 39 -6.51 -7.01 11.69
CA LYS A 39 -7.73 -6.59 11.01
C LYS A 39 -7.44 -5.61 9.88
N TYR A 40 -6.66 -4.56 10.15
CA TYR A 40 -6.30 -3.61 9.11
C TYR A 40 -5.46 -4.25 8.00
N ALA A 41 -4.55 -5.17 8.32
CA ALA A 41 -3.81 -5.92 7.32
C ALA A 41 -4.75 -6.68 6.38
N LYS A 42 -5.76 -7.35 6.93
CA LYS A 42 -6.79 -8.06 6.17
C LYS A 42 -7.61 -7.11 5.28
N ASP A 43 -7.99 -5.95 5.81
CA ASP A 43 -8.77 -4.96 5.08
C ASP A 43 -7.99 -4.39 3.88
N PHE A 44 -6.69 -4.07 4.08
CA PHE A 44 -5.81 -3.60 3.01
C PHE A 44 -5.51 -4.68 1.98
N PHE A 45 -5.28 -5.92 2.41
CA PHE A 45 -5.08 -7.06 1.53
C PHE A 45 -6.33 -7.32 0.67
N GLY A 46 -7.51 -7.39 1.28
CA GLY A 46 -8.77 -7.58 0.57
C GLY A 46 -9.08 -6.46 -0.43
N ALA A 47 -8.70 -5.22 -0.11
CA ALA A 47 -8.81 -4.11 -1.06
C ALA A 47 -7.86 -4.27 -2.25
N ALA A 48 -6.61 -4.72 -2.03
CA ALA A 48 -5.65 -5.01 -3.10
C ALA A 48 -6.15 -6.12 -4.02
N GLU A 49 -6.64 -7.22 -3.43
CA GLU A 49 -7.28 -8.34 -4.16
C GLU A 49 -8.45 -7.86 -5.02
N CYS A 50 -9.32 -7.04 -4.46
CA CYS A 50 -10.46 -6.48 -5.20
C CYS A 50 -10.00 -5.64 -6.41
N VAL A 51 -8.92 -4.88 -6.26
CA VAL A 51 -8.35 -4.07 -7.35
C VAL A 51 -7.72 -4.95 -8.42
N VAL A 52 -6.88 -5.93 -8.05
CA VAL A 52 -6.19 -6.77 -9.04
C VAL A 52 -7.16 -7.66 -9.82
N HIS A 53 -8.19 -8.20 -9.16
CA HIS A 53 -9.24 -8.95 -9.85
C HIS A 53 -10.00 -8.08 -10.86
N TYR A 54 -10.37 -6.86 -10.46
CA TYR A 54 -11.00 -5.92 -11.39
C TYR A 54 -10.12 -5.60 -12.60
N LEU A 55 -8.81 -5.41 -12.37
CA LEU A 55 -7.85 -5.18 -13.45
C LEU A 55 -7.75 -6.39 -14.40
N GLY A 56 -7.70 -7.60 -13.86
CA GLY A 56 -7.56 -8.83 -14.65
C GLY A 56 -8.83 -9.23 -15.38
N GLU A 57 -10.00 -9.12 -14.72
CA GLU A 57 -11.25 -9.65 -15.23
C GLU A 57 -12.05 -8.66 -16.08
N GLU A 58 -12.02 -7.35 -15.71
CA GLU A 58 -12.81 -6.34 -16.42
C GLU A 58 -11.99 -5.40 -17.28
N VAL A 59 -10.90 -4.87 -16.74
CA VAL A 59 -10.10 -3.84 -17.43
C VAL A 59 -9.32 -4.45 -18.58
N ALA A 60 -8.70 -5.61 -18.36
CA ALA A 60 -7.97 -6.34 -19.40
C ALA A 60 -8.89 -6.75 -20.56
N VAL A 61 -10.09 -7.23 -20.27
CA VAL A 61 -11.10 -7.62 -21.28
C VAL A 61 -11.61 -6.41 -22.08
N LYS A 62 -11.68 -5.23 -21.46
CA LYS A 62 -12.09 -3.97 -22.13
C LYS A 62 -10.94 -3.28 -22.85
N TYR A 63 -9.73 -3.84 -22.80
CA TYR A 63 -8.52 -3.29 -23.41
C TYR A 63 -8.13 -1.88 -22.92
N ASP A 64 -8.48 -1.55 -21.66
CA ASP A 64 -8.12 -0.26 -21.03
C ASP A 64 -6.70 -0.33 -20.44
N ILE A 65 -5.71 -0.34 -21.32
CA ILE A 65 -4.29 -0.46 -20.97
C ILE A 65 -3.84 0.69 -20.07
N ALA A 66 -4.34 1.90 -20.31
CA ALA A 66 -3.98 3.05 -19.49
C ALA A 66 -4.35 2.84 -18.02
N LYS A 67 -5.46 2.17 -17.74
CA LYS A 67 -5.88 1.83 -16.39
C LYS A 67 -5.00 0.73 -15.77
N LEU A 68 -4.58 -0.28 -16.54
CA LEU A 68 -3.62 -1.28 -16.08
C LEU A 68 -2.32 -0.62 -15.61
N ASP A 69 -1.81 0.36 -16.38
CA ASP A 69 -0.57 1.07 -16.06
C ASP A 69 -0.71 1.99 -14.84
N ILE A 70 -1.80 2.74 -14.78
CA ILE A 70 -2.01 3.76 -13.74
C ILE A 70 -2.37 3.10 -12.39
N TRP A 71 -3.30 2.16 -12.36
CA TRP A 71 -3.77 1.57 -11.09
C TRP A 71 -2.75 0.69 -10.39
N TYR A 72 -1.70 0.28 -11.09
CA TYR A 72 -0.61 -0.49 -10.52
C TYR A 72 -0.02 0.17 -9.25
N PHE A 73 0.18 1.49 -9.26
CA PHE A 73 0.80 2.19 -8.12
C PHE A 73 -0.04 2.09 -6.84
N ALA A 74 -1.34 2.27 -6.92
CA ALA A 74 -2.23 2.16 -5.77
C ALA A 74 -2.40 0.69 -5.34
N MET A 75 -2.53 -0.23 -6.30
CA MET A 75 -2.65 -1.66 -6.05
C MET A 75 -1.45 -2.20 -5.26
N ILE A 76 -0.24 -1.96 -5.76
CA ILE A 76 0.98 -2.45 -5.11
C ILE A 76 1.20 -1.81 -3.73
N TYR A 77 0.80 -0.54 -3.56
CA TYR A 77 0.83 0.12 -2.26
C TYR A 77 -0.12 -0.54 -1.25
N LEU A 78 -1.34 -0.91 -1.66
CA LEU A 78 -2.28 -1.63 -0.81
C LEU A 78 -1.71 -2.97 -0.33
N TYR A 79 -1.13 -3.77 -1.23
CA TYR A 79 -0.44 -5.00 -0.87
C TYR A 79 0.72 -4.77 0.09
N ARG A 80 1.58 -3.82 -0.24
CA ARG A 80 2.75 -3.51 0.58
C ARG A 80 2.34 -3.05 1.98
N GLN A 81 1.29 -2.23 2.08
CA GLN A 81 0.75 -1.78 3.36
C GLN A 81 0.18 -2.94 4.17
N SER A 82 -0.48 -3.90 3.52
CA SER A 82 -0.99 -5.10 4.19
C SER A 82 0.14 -5.95 4.79
N LEU A 83 1.26 -6.13 4.07
CA LEU A 83 2.44 -6.84 4.57
C LEU A 83 3.07 -6.12 5.78
N GLU A 84 3.16 -4.79 5.75
CA GLU A 84 3.67 -4.02 6.88
C GLU A 84 2.79 -4.19 8.13
N LEU A 85 1.47 -4.12 7.94
CA LEU A 85 0.51 -4.26 9.04
C LEU A 85 0.50 -5.67 9.64
N ILE A 86 0.57 -6.72 8.81
CA ILE A 86 0.57 -8.10 9.33
C ILE A 86 1.90 -8.47 10.01
N LEU A 87 3.02 -7.92 9.57
CA LEU A 87 4.30 -8.02 10.29
C LEU A 87 4.21 -7.37 11.67
N LYS A 88 3.67 -6.17 11.76
CA LYS A 88 3.44 -5.47 13.03
C LYS A 88 2.47 -6.23 13.93
N ALA A 89 1.40 -6.81 13.37
CA ALA A 89 0.47 -7.64 14.12
C ALA A 89 1.18 -8.84 14.76
N ASN A 90 2.02 -9.56 14.00
CA ASN A 90 2.83 -10.67 14.50
C ASN A 90 3.79 -10.25 15.62
N ILE A 91 4.47 -9.11 15.47
CA ILE A 91 5.37 -8.56 16.50
C ILE A 91 4.58 -8.24 17.77
N PHE A 92 3.41 -7.63 17.65
CA PHE A 92 2.58 -7.21 18.79
C PHE A 92 1.88 -8.36 19.50
N GLN A 93 1.84 -9.58 18.92
CA GLN A 93 1.44 -10.78 19.65
C GLN A 93 2.46 -11.16 20.72
N VAL A 94 3.74 -10.91 20.46
CA VAL A 94 4.85 -11.30 21.34
C VAL A 94 5.20 -10.15 22.30
N VAL A 95 5.27 -8.94 21.77
CA VAL A 95 5.64 -7.75 22.52
C VAL A 95 4.40 -7.12 23.14
N VAL A 96 4.28 -7.13 24.45
CA VAL A 96 3.10 -6.64 25.18
C VAL A 96 3.30 -5.21 25.69
N SER A 97 4.53 -4.84 26.03
CA SER A 97 4.86 -3.51 26.57
C SER A 97 4.74 -2.41 25.50
N ASP A 98 3.98 -1.35 25.78
CA ASP A 98 3.83 -0.20 24.85
C ASP A 98 5.16 0.53 24.62
N GLY A 99 6.05 0.58 25.62
CA GLY A 99 7.38 1.16 25.49
C GLY A 99 8.23 0.41 24.48
N GLU A 100 8.30 -0.91 24.62
CA GLU A 100 9.04 -1.79 23.73
C GLU A 100 8.44 -1.80 22.31
N ARG A 101 7.11 -1.82 22.19
CA ARG A 101 6.42 -1.68 20.88
C ARG A 101 6.83 -0.40 20.16
N LYS A 102 6.85 0.72 20.89
CA LYS A 102 7.24 2.02 20.33
C LYS A 102 8.70 2.04 19.87
N GLU A 103 9.59 1.43 20.64
CA GLU A 103 11.00 1.30 20.30
C GLU A 103 11.17 0.48 19.02
N ILE A 104 10.61 -0.73 18.97
CA ILE A 104 10.69 -1.62 17.80
C ILE A 104 10.11 -0.94 16.56
N ILE A 105 8.94 -0.31 16.64
CA ILE A 105 8.35 0.40 15.50
C ILE A 105 9.22 1.58 15.07
N GLY A 106 9.89 2.25 16.02
CA GLY A 106 10.85 3.33 15.73
C GLY A 106 12.10 2.82 14.99
N GLU A 107 12.53 1.60 15.26
CA GLU A 107 13.64 0.95 14.58
C GLU A 107 13.26 0.50 13.18
N ILE A 108 12.24 -0.35 13.05
CA ILE A 108 11.85 -0.97 11.77
C ILE A 108 11.18 0.00 10.81
N ARG A 109 10.49 1.03 11.32
CA ARG A 109 9.72 2.03 10.53
C ARG A 109 8.86 1.36 9.45
N HIS A 110 9.31 1.45 8.19
CA HIS A 110 8.67 0.89 7.01
C HIS A 110 9.49 -0.24 6.35
N ASP A 111 10.65 -0.60 6.89
CA ASP A 111 11.51 -1.63 6.34
C ASP A 111 10.95 -3.03 6.66
N LEU A 112 10.35 -3.68 5.66
CA LEU A 112 9.71 -4.98 5.83
C LEU A 112 10.72 -6.08 6.18
N LYS A 113 11.91 -6.02 5.58
CA LYS A 113 12.97 -7.01 5.85
C LYS A 113 13.45 -6.90 7.30
N GLN A 114 13.71 -5.67 7.77
CA GLN A 114 14.11 -5.43 9.17
C GLN A 114 12.99 -5.84 10.15
N GLY A 115 11.72 -5.58 9.78
CA GLY A 115 10.56 -6.05 10.55
C GLY A 115 10.49 -7.57 10.65
N TYR A 116 10.80 -8.29 9.57
CA TYR A 116 10.79 -9.73 9.54
C TYR A 116 11.96 -10.33 10.34
N ASP A 117 13.17 -9.80 10.21
CA ASP A 117 14.33 -10.21 11.01
C ASP A 117 14.01 -10.07 12.51
N LYS A 118 13.41 -8.94 12.91
CA LYS A 118 13.01 -8.69 14.29
C LYS A 118 11.93 -9.67 14.76
N LEU A 119 10.99 -10.04 13.90
CA LEU A 119 9.97 -11.03 14.19
C LEU A 119 10.56 -12.42 14.44
N LEU A 120 11.52 -12.86 13.61
CA LEU A 120 12.23 -14.12 13.77
C LEU A 120 12.97 -14.16 15.11
N GLU A 121 13.70 -13.08 15.45
CA GLU A 121 14.39 -12.92 16.74
C GLU A 121 13.42 -13.06 17.92
N LEU A 122 12.32 -12.30 17.92
CA LEU A 122 11.35 -12.26 19.02
C LEU A 122 10.61 -13.58 19.23
N LYS A 123 10.35 -14.33 18.17
CA LYS A 123 9.69 -15.63 18.24
C LYS A 123 10.69 -16.79 18.44
N ASN A 124 12.00 -16.53 18.50
CA ASN A 124 13.07 -17.55 18.49
C ASN A 124 12.88 -18.56 17.35
N LEU A 125 12.47 -18.09 16.19
CA LEU A 125 12.32 -18.91 15.02
C LEU A 125 13.67 -18.99 14.31
N GLU A 126 14.24 -20.17 14.28
CA GLU A 126 15.45 -20.42 13.51
C GLU A 126 15.13 -20.34 12.02
N PHE A 127 16.11 -19.85 11.28
CA PHE A 127 16.10 -19.87 9.83
C PHE A 127 16.25 -21.32 9.39
N THR A 128 15.12 -22.01 9.26
CA THR A 128 15.11 -23.39 8.77
C THR A 128 15.20 -23.41 7.26
N GLU A 129 15.69 -24.51 6.68
CA GLU A 129 15.65 -24.74 5.22
C GLU A 129 14.21 -24.89 4.67
N ASN A 130 13.21 -24.49 5.46
CA ASN A 130 11.82 -24.41 5.03
C ASN A 130 11.71 -23.40 3.89
N ASN A 131 11.30 -23.87 2.72
CA ASN A 131 11.18 -23.07 1.49
C ASN A 131 10.39 -21.78 1.69
N ASN A 132 9.34 -21.78 2.53
CA ASN A 132 8.52 -20.60 2.79
C ASN A 132 9.26 -19.52 3.59
N THR A 133 10.02 -19.91 4.60
CA THR A 133 10.79 -18.97 5.42
C THR A 133 11.87 -18.28 4.60
N ASN A 134 12.63 -19.07 3.81
CA ASN A 134 13.67 -18.55 2.92
C ASN A 134 13.10 -17.69 1.82
N TRP A 135 12.05 -18.18 1.16
CA TRP A 135 11.39 -17.44 0.09
C TRP A 135 10.87 -16.08 0.58
N LEU A 136 10.23 -16.05 1.74
CA LEU A 136 9.72 -14.80 2.32
C LEU A 136 10.86 -13.84 2.68
N TRP A 137 11.95 -14.35 3.24
CA TRP A 137 13.12 -13.54 3.56
C TRP A 137 13.75 -12.90 2.31
N GLU A 138 13.90 -13.68 1.22
CA GLU A 138 14.41 -13.18 -0.06
C GLU A 138 13.45 -12.14 -0.66
N PHE A 139 12.15 -12.41 -0.63
CA PHE A 139 11.13 -11.50 -1.15
C PHE A 139 11.10 -10.18 -0.39
N LEU A 140 11.08 -10.20 0.94
CA LEU A 140 11.12 -8.99 1.74
C LEU A 140 12.46 -8.25 1.64
N THR A 141 13.55 -8.96 1.39
CA THR A 141 14.86 -8.36 1.07
C THR A 141 14.80 -7.61 -0.25
N ASP A 142 14.19 -8.18 -1.28
CA ASP A 142 14.02 -7.52 -2.58
C ASP A 142 13.10 -6.28 -2.45
N ILE A 143 11.99 -6.39 -1.72
CA ILE A 143 11.13 -5.23 -1.43
C ILE A 143 11.92 -4.12 -0.73
N SER A 144 12.71 -4.45 0.30
CA SER A 144 13.48 -3.44 1.04
C SER A 144 14.60 -2.81 0.20
N ARG A 145 15.15 -3.55 -0.75
CA ARG A 145 16.12 -3.02 -1.71
C ARG A 145 15.48 -1.99 -2.65
N ILE A 146 14.23 -2.22 -3.06
CA ILE A 146 13.51 -1.41 -4.04
C ILE A 146 12.76 -0.27 -3.35
N ASP A 147 12.01 -0.56 -2.27
CA ASP A 147 11.05 0.35 -1.63
C ASP A 147 11.14 0.32 -0.08
N ARG A 148 12.32 0.57 0.44
CA ARG A 148 12.59 0.53 1.88
C ARG A 148 11.69 1.44 2.71
N GLU A 149 11.50 2.67 2.22
CA GLU A 149 10.77 3.74 2.92
C GLU A 149 9.28 3.82 2.54
N SER A 150 8.77 2.84 1.76
CA SER A 150 7.40 2.86 1.23
C SER A 150 7.07 4.09 0.38
N ASP A 151 8.05 4.55 -0.39
CA ASP A 151 7.95 5.79 -1.19
C ASP A 151 7.83 5.54 -2.70
N MET A 152 8.35 4.40 -3.19
CA MET A 152 8.53 4.14 -4.63
C MET A 152 7.23 4.17 -5.41
N PHE A 153 6.19 3.62 -4.83
CA PHE A 153 4.87 3.55 -5.47
C PHE A 153 3.96 4.72 -5.10
N ARG A 154 4.43 5.60 -4.23
CA ARG A 154 3.70 6.80 -3.80
C ARG A 154 4.14 8.07 -4.52
N TYR A 155 5.41 8.13 -4.92
CA TYR A 155 5.98 9.36 -5.46
C TYR A 155 6.78 9.08 -6.74
N PRO A 156 6.78 10.03 -7.70
CA PRO A 156 7.54 9.88 -8.94
C PRO A 156 9.07 9.97 -8.75
N PHE A 157 9.53 10.40 -7.59
CA PHE A 157 10.95 10.52 -7.25
C PHE A 157 11.18 10.36 -5.75
N GLY A 158 12.35 9.81 -5.42
CA GLY A 158 12.79 9.65 -4.05
C GLY A 158 13.30 10.94 -3.40
N ASN A 159 13.79 10.83 -2.18
CA ASN A 159 14.29 11.94 -1.37
C ASN A 159 15.43 12.72 -2.02
N ASN A 160 16.25 12.06 -2.83
CA ASN A 160 17.35 12.64 -3.59
C ASN A 160 16.93 13.22 -4.94
N LEU A 161 15.64 13.34 -5.21
CA LEU A 161 15.03 13.78 -6.47
C LEU A 161 15.39 12.89 -7.68
N LYS A 162 15.92 11.69 -7.46
CA LYS A 162 16.05 10.70 -8.53
C LYS A 162 14.69 10.10 -8.87
N VAL A 163 14.43 9.96 -10.15
CA VAL A 163 13.26 9.23 -10.64
C VAL A 163 13.36 7.79 -10.19
N LEU A 164 12.29 7.23 -9.67
CA LEU A 164 12.27 5.86 -9.15
C LEU A 164 12.17 4.83 -10.26
N PHE A 165 11.39 5.12 -11.30
CA PHE A 165 11.37 4.36 -12.55
C PHE A 165 12.06 5.17 -13.62
N ASP A 166 13.35 4.94 -13.84
CA ASP A 166 14.19 5.69 -14.79
C ASP A 166 14.17 5.13 -16.22
N LYS A 167 13.60 3.95 -16.39
CA LYS A 167 13.39 3.29 -17.69
C LYS A 167 12.01 2.63 -17.72
N GLN A 168 11.49 2.48 -18.93
CA GLN A 168 10.24 1.77 -19.15
C GLN A 168 10.41 0.30 -18.75
N THR A 169 9.50 -0.16 -17.89
CA THR A 169 9.50 -1.51 -17.34
C THR A 169 8.11 -2.11 -17.51
N HIS A 170 8.03 -3.32 -18.02
CA HIS A 170 6.81 -4.10 -18.19
C HIS A 170 6.67 -5.06 -17.01
N ILE A 171 5.72 -4.84 -16.13
CA ILE A 171 5.57 -5.58 -14.87
C ILE A 171 4.43 -6.57 -15.00
N SER A 172 4.68 -7.84 -14.72
CA SER A 172 3.65 -8.87 -14.67
C SER A 172 2.72 -8.66 -13.48
N LEU A 173 1.43 -8.40 -13.75
CA LEU A 173 0.40 -8.27 -12.71
C LEU A 173 0.14 -9.62 -12.02
N VAL A 174 0.17 -10.72 -12.78
CA VAL A 174 -0.04 -12.08 -12.26
C VAL A 174 1.06 -12.43 -11.28
N ALA A 175 2.33 -12.28 -11.67
CA ALA A 175 3.46 -12.59 -10.79
C ALA A 175 3.48 -11.67 -9.54
N THR A 176 3.11 -10.39 -9.70
CA THR A 176 2.98 -9.46 -8.56
C THR A 176 1.91 -9.94 -7.58
N HIS A 177 0.72 -10.29 -8.08
CA HIS A 177 -0.37 -10.83 -7.30
C HIS A 177 0.04 -12.10 -6.55
N ASP A 178 0.62 -13.09 -7.24
CA ASP A 178 0.97 -14.38 -6.66
C ASP A 178 2.05 -14.24 -5.57
N ASN A 179 3.06 -13.41 -5.79
CA ASN A 179 4.09 -13.15 -4.79
C ASN A 179 3.55 -12.41 -3.56
N MET A 180 2.67 -11.43 -3.75
CA MET A 180 2.04 -10.71 -2.63
C MET A 180 1.11 -11.62 -1.83
N ASN A 181 0.31 -12.46 -2.50
CA ASN A 181 -0.54 -13.44 -1.87
C ASN A 181 0.27 -14.43 -1.03
N ARG A 182 1.32 -15.01 -1.62
CA ARG A 182 2.19 -15.94 -0.91
C ARG A 182 2.81 -15.30 0.34
N ALA A 183 3.35 -14.08 0.21
CA ALA A 183 3.95 -13.38 1.34
C ALA A 183 2.93 -13.12 2.45
N TYR A 184 1.73 -12.68 2.08
CA TYR A 184 0.66 -12.43 3.03
C TYR A 184 0.19 -13.72 3.72
N ASP A 185 0.00 -14.81 2.97
CA ASP A 185 -0.48 -16.09 3.49
C ASP A 185 0.52 -16.72 4.46
N ILE A 186 1.82 -16.63 4.17
CA ILE A 186 2.88 -17.09 5.10
C ILE A 186 2.80 -16.31 6.42
N LEU A 187 2.71 -14.97 6.35
CA LEU A 187 2.64 -14.12 7.55
C LEU A 187 1.31 -14.29 8.31
N ARG A 188 0.20 -14.52 7.59
CA ARG A 188 -1.10 -14.83 8.19
C ARG A 188 -1.07 -16.18 8.89
N GLY A 189 -0.52 -17.21 8.25
CA GLY A 189 -0.36 -18.53 8.85
C GLY A 189 0.45 -18.47 10.14
N LEU A 190 1.56 -17.69 10.12
CA LEU A 190 2.37 -17.46 11.32
C LEU A 190 1.59 -16.73 12.43
N TYR A 191 0.74 -15.78 12.08
CA TYR A 191 -0.11 -15.08 13.04
C TYR A 191 -1.16 -16.01 13.67
N ASP A 192 -1.83 -16.83 12.85
CA ASP A 192 -2.95 -17.67 13.25
C ASP A 192 -2.50 -18.92 14.04
N THR A 193 -1.35 -19.52 13.69
CA THR A 193 -0.88 -20.78 14.24
C THR A 193 0.37 -20.67 15.11
N GLY A 194 1.11 -19.58 15.03
CA GLY A 194 2.41 -19.40 15.64
C GLY A 194 3.57 -20.10 14.91
N ASN A 195 3.29 -20.82 13.81
CA ASN A 195 4.28 -21.56 13.04
C ASN A 195 4.20 -21.21 11.55
N PHE A 196 5.30 -21.40 10.82
CA PHE A 196 5.28 -21.28 9.38
C PHE A 196 4.52 -22.46 8.75
N SER A 197 3.72 -22.14 7.74
CA SER A 197 3.03 -23.13 6.93
C SER A 197 4.03 -23.99 6.15
N GLU A 198 3.80 -25.29 6.09
CA GLU A 198 4.51 -26.22 5.21
C GLU A 198 3.83 -26.33 3.83
N GLN A 199 2.79 -25.56 3.57
CA GLN A 199 2.09 -25.57 2.29
C GLN A 199 3.06 -25.21 1.15
N GLU A 200 3.13 -26.05 0.14
CA GLU A 200 3.84 -25.74 -1.08
C GLU A 200 3.01 -24.77 -1.91
N TYR A 201 3.64 -23.67 -2.32
CA TYR A 201 3.08 -22.70 -3.26
C TYR A 201 3.77 -22.88 -4.60
N GLU A 202 3.07 -22.52 -5.69
CA GLU A 202 3.71 -22.43 -6.99
C GLU A 202 4.88 -21.44 -6.91
N ILE A 203 6.04 -21.86 -7.42
CA ILE A 203 7.30 -21.16 -7.19
C ILE A 203 7.45 -20.04 -8.23
N HIS A 204 7.19 -18.81 -7.81
CA HIS A 204 7.68 -17.63 -8.51
C HIS A 204 9.00 -17.13 -7.89
N LEU A 205 9.77 -16.39 -8.68
CA LEU A 205 10.98 -15.74 -8.17
C LEU A 205 10.61 -14.79 -7.02
N PRO A 206 11.36 -14.76 -5.91
CA PRO A 206 11.09 -13.89 -4.77
C PRO A 206 11.49 -12.44 -5.07
N GLN A 207 10.83 -11.84 -6.06
CA GLN A 207 11.08 -10.48 -6.55
C GLN A 207 9.78 -9.68 -6.55
N LEU A 208 9.88 -8.40 -6.16
CA LEU A 208 8.76 -7.47 -6.18
C LEU A 208 8.35 -7.10 -7.60
N ILE A 209 9.34 -6.89 -8.46
CA ILE A 209 9.15 -6.51 -9.86
C ILE A 209 9.63 -7.67 -10.73
N ILE A 210 8.68 -8.36 -11.36
CA ILE A 210 8.94 -9.41 -12.35
C ILE A 210 8.51 -8.86 -13.69
N GLU A 211 9.48 -8.72 -14.60
CA GLU A 211 9.22 -8.25 -15.95
C GLU A 211 8.59 -9.37 -16.80
N GLY A 212 7.63 -9.01 -17.65
CA GLY A 212 6.96 -9.91 -18.58
C GLY A 212 5.45 -9.98 -18.38
N GLY A 213 4.86 -11.11 -18.79
CA GLY A 213 3.42 -11.33 -18.80
C GLY A 213 2.80 -11.04 -20.17
N ASP A 214 1.54 -11.46 -20.34
CA ASP A 214 0.76 -11.15 -21.53
C ASP A 214 0.47 -9.63 -21.57
N TYR A 215 0.31 -9.11 -22.78
CA TYR A 215 0.07 -7.68 -23.04
C TYR A 215 -1.07 -7.08 -22.19
N TYR A 216 -2.12 -7.85 -21.91
CA TYR A 216 -3.27 -7.44 -21.08
C TYR A 216 -3.14 -7.87 -19.60
N GLN A 217 -2.01 -8.43 -19.20
CA GLN A 217 -1.72 -8.88 -17.84
C GLN A 217 -0.46 -8.19 -17.28
N GLN A 218 -0.07 -7.08 -17.90
CA GLN A 218 1.10 -6.32 -17.50
C GLN A 218 0.74 -4.86 -17.30
N SER A 219 1.49 -4.20 -16.41
CA SER A 219 1.51 -2.75 -16.27
C SER A 219 2.82 -2.22 -16.80
N VAL A 220 2.77 -1.10 -17.52
CA VAL A 220 3.97 -0.42 -18.02
C VAL A 220 4.19 0.85 -17.23
N VAL A 221 5.35 0.93 -16.58
CA VAL A 221 5.76 2.07 -15.77
C VAL A 221 7.05 2.70 -16.34
N GLY A 222 7.40 3.89 -15.89
CA GLY A 222 8.67 4.53 -16.27
C GLY A 222 8.68 5.12 -17.67
N TYR A 223 7.54 5.63 -18.16
CA TYR A 223 7.49 6.36 -19.42
C TYR A 223 8.33 7.65 -19.38
N LYS A 224 9.15 7.87 -20.41
CA LYS A 224 10.05 9.05 -20.48
C LYS A 224 9.33 10.39 -20.39
N TYR A 225 8.12 10.49 -20.98
CA TYR A 225 7.31 11.72 -20.92
C TYR A 225 6.63 11.94 -19.58
N ALA A 226 6.59 10.92 -18.74
CA ALA A 226 6.06 10.99 -17.38
C ALA A 226 7.17 11.22 -16.33
N GLU A 227 8.41 11.47 -16.75
CA GLU A 227 9.52 11.77 -15.83
C GLU A 227 9.12 12.90 -14.87
N ARG A 228 9.14 12.61 -13.57
CA ARG A 228 8.79 13.53 -12.49
C ARG A 228 7.35 14.05 -12.54
N SER A 229 6.45 13.41 -13.29
CA SER A 229 5.03 13.76 -13.31
C SER A 229 4.32 13.11 -12.11
N PHE A 230 3.56 13.90 -11.40
CA PHE A 230 2.69 13.43 -10.33
C PHE A 230 1.39 12.82 -10.85
N TYR A 231 1.03 13.07 -12.10
CA TYR A 231 -0.29 12.70 -12.64
C TYR A 231 -0.58 11.20 -12.56
N PRO A 232 0.29 10.27 -13.00
CA PRO A 232 -0.02 8.85 -12.93
C PRO A 232 -0.24 8.37 -11.49
N TYR A 233 0.56 8.87 -10.54
CA TYR A 233 0.42 8.55 -9.13
C TYR A 233 -0.87 9.13 -8.54
N TYR A 234 -1.11 10.42 -8.75
CA TYR A 234 -2.32 11.09 -8.29
C TYR A 234 -3.58 10.38 -8.80
N SER A 235 -3.65 10.15 -10.13
CA SER A 235 -4.79 9.51 -10.79
C SER A 235 -5.01 8.09 -10.25
N SER A 236 -3.93 7.31 -10.05
CA SER A 236 -3.99 5.99 -9.45
C SER A 236 -4.71 5.98 -8.11
N TYR A 237 -4.27 6.83 -7.19
CA TYR A 237 -4.83 6.88 -5.84
C TYR A 237 -6.26 7.44 -5.82
N GLU A 238 -6.58 8.43 -6.67
CA GLU A 238 -7.93 8.99 -6.78
C GLU A 238 -8.91 7.95 -7.34
N GLU A 239 -8.57 7.33 -8.46
CA GLU A 239 -9.44 6.37 -9.15
C GLU A 239 -9.67 5.10 -8.33
N VAL A 240 -8.62 4.54 -7.74
CA VAL A 240 -8.75 3.38 -6.83
C VAL A 240 -9.53 3.77 -5.57
N GLY A 241 -9.35 4.97 -5.02
CA GLY A 241 -10.17 5.49 -3.94
C GLY A 241 -11.66 5.55 -4.30
N ASN A 242 -11.99 6.03 -5.51
CA ASN A 242 -13.35 6.06 -6.03
C ASN A 242 -13.92 4.64 -6.21
N PHE A 243 -13.13 3.72 -6.77
CA PHE A 243 -13.52 2.32 -6.93
C PHE A 243 -13.86 1.64 -5.59
N LEU A 244 -13.00 1.80 -4.59
CA LEU A 244 -13.25 1.24 -3.25
C LEU A 244 -14.47 1.89 -2.57
N ARG A 245 -14.70 3.21 -2.78
CA ARG A 245 -15.92 3.88 -2.32
C ARG A 245 -17.16 3.24 -2.93
N ASP A 246 -17.15 2.99 -4.22
CA ASP A 246 -18.29 2.41 -4.91
C ASP A 246 -18.54 0.98 -4.42
N LYS A 247 -17.50 0.18 -4.16
CA LYS A 247 -17.61 -1.13 -3.52
C LYS A 247 -18.20 -1.07 -2.10
N ILE A 248 -17.91 -0.03 -1.35
CA ILE A 248 -18.54 0.20 -0.02
C ILE A 248 -20.03 0.51 -0.18
N LEU A 249 -20.38 1.37 -1.12
CA LEU A 249 -21.75 1.85 -1.29
C LEU A 249 -22.67 0.83 -1.95
N GLU A 250 -22.18 0.10 -2.96
CA GLU A 250 -22.96 -0.81 -3.78
C GLU A 250 -22.93 -2.25 -3.24
N ASP A 251 -21.76 -2.73 -2.84
CA ASP A 251 -21.54 -4.10 -2.40
C ASP A 251 -21.48 -4.24 -0.86
N ASN A 252 -21.69 -3.14 -0.11
CA ASN A 252 -21.61 -3.08 1.35
C ASN A 252 -20.27 -3.57 1.94
N LYS A 253 -19.16 -3.36 1.20
CA LYS A 253 -17.78 -3.74 1.58
C LYS A 253 -17.18 -2.73 2.57
N LYS A 254 -17.74 -2.65 3.78
CA LYS A 254 -17.34 -1.67 4.82
C LYS A 254 -15.89 -1.81 5.26
N GLU A 255 -15.30 -2.98 5.12
CA GLU A 255 -13.89 -3.29 5.38
C GLU A 255 -12.94 -2.46 4.51
N TYR A 256 -13.38 -1.98 3.36
CA TYR A 256 -12.56 -1.15 2.48
C TYR A 256 -12.50 0.33 2.88
N PHE A 257 -13.16 0.73 3.97
CA PHE A 257 -13.21 2.13 4.38
C PHE A 257 -11.83 2.71 4.69
N MET A 258 -11.02 2.03 5.51
CA MET A 258 -9.67 2.51 5.84
C MET A 258 -8.75 2.52 4.61
N PRO A 259 -8.66 1.44 3.79
CA PRO A 259 -7.96 1.49 2.50
C PRO A 259 -8.39 2.68 1.63
N MET A 260 -9.69 2.90 1.44
CA MET A 260 -10.23 4.05 0.69
C MET A 260 -9.74 5.40 1.24
N CYS A 261 -9.81 5.59 2.57
CA CYS A 261 -9.32 6.81 3.21
C CYS A 261 -7.82 7.05 2.95
N TYR A 262 -7.01 5.98 2.98
CA TYR A 262 -5.60 6.08 2.65
C TYR A 262 -5.36 6.41 1.18
N MET A 263 -6.17 5.88 0.25
CA MET A 263 -6.10 6.26 -1.16
C MET A 263 -6.37 7.75 -1.34
N TYR A 264 -7.47 8.27 -0.80
CA TYR A 264 -7.80 9.69 -0.89
C TYR A 264 -6.77 10.59 -0.20
N ARG A 265 -6.23 10.18 0.96
CA ARG A 265 -5.16 10.93 1.63
C ARG A 265 -3.93 11.07 0.72
N ASN A 266 -3.49 9.97 0.09
CA ASN A 266 -2.37 10.01 -0.86
C ASN A 266 -2.70 10.85 -2.09
N ALA A 267 -3.90 10.72 -2.66
CA ALA A 267 -4.36 11.54 -3.78
C ALA A 267 -4.32 13.04 -3.45
N VAL A 268 -4.83 13.45 -2.30
CA VAL A 268 -4.80 14.85 -1.84
C VAL A 268 -3.36 15.34 -1.69
N GLU A 269 -2.49 14.57 -1.04
CA GLU A 269 -1.08 14.91 -0.86
C GLU A 269 -0.36 15.09 -2.21
N LEU A 270 -0.57 14.14 -3.13
CA LEU A 270 0.02 14.17 -4.48
C LEU A 270 -0.54 15.32 -5.32
N GLY A 271 -1.84 15.59 -5.23
CA GLY A 271 -2.49 16.72 -5.90
C GLY A 271 -1.91 18.06 -5.44
N LEU A 272 -1.70 18.26 -4.14
CA LEU A 272 -1.05 19.45 -3.59
C LEU A 272 0.39 19.58 -4.08
N LYS A 273 1.17 18.50 -4.06
CA LYS A 273 2.54 18.48 -4.58
C LYS A 273 2.59 18.79 -6.06
N ARG A 274 1.65 18.25 -6.85
CA ARG A 274 1.50 18.52 -8.26
C ARG A 274 1.24 20.01 -8.53
N ILE A 275 0.33 20.64 -7.80
CA ILE A 275 0.05 22.08 -7.93
C ILE A 275 1.31 22.90 -7.64
N ILE A 276 2.05 22.57 -6.61
CA ILE A 276 3.30 23.27 -6.25
C ILE A 276 4.35 23.16 -7.37
N VAL A 277 4.50 21.98 -7.97
CA VAL A 277 5.57 21.69 -8.95
C VAL A 277 5.18 22.10 -10.37
N GLU A 278 3.92 21.83 -10.78
CA GLU A 278 3.48 21.95 -12.18
C GLU A 278 2.70 23.24 -12.46
N SER A 279 1.99 23.79 -11.46
CA SER A 279 1.07 24.92 -11.65
C SER A 279 1.49 26.22 -10.95
N SER A 280 2.50 26.16 -10.06
CA SER A 280 2.97 27.38 -9.39
C SER A 280 3.95 28.15 -10.28
N HIS A 281 4.02 29.48 -10.10
CA HIS A 281 5.03 30.32 -10.74
C HIS A 281 6.43 30.16 -10.14
N ILE A 282 6.62 29.18 -9.25
CA ILE A 282 7.90 28.88 -8.63
C ILE A 282 8.72 28.03 -9.60
N GLU A 283 9.98 28.42 -9.79
CA GLU A 283 10.92 27.61 -10.57
C GLU A 283 10.90 26.15 -10.07
N ARG A 284 10.75 25.18 -10.98
CA ARG A 284 10.56 23.76 -10.67
C ARG A 284 11.62 23.21 -9.71
N ALA A 285 12.89 23.57 -9.91
CA ALA A 285 13.99 23.16 -9.04
C ALA A 285 13.81 23.66 -7.59
N LYS A 286 13.27 24.87 -7.42
CA LYS A 286 12.99 25.46 -6.11
C LYS A 286 11.78 24.81 -5.46
N ALA A 287 10.71 24.53 -6.23
CA ALA A 287 9.54 23.81 -5.76
C ALA A 287 9.90 22.40 -5.25
N LEU A 288 10.70 21.65 -6.00
CA LEU A 288 11.17 20.33 -5.60
C LEU A 288 12.01 20.38 -4.30
N LYS A 289 12.87 21.39 -4.13
CA LYS A 289 13.64 21.59 -2.87
C LYS A 289 12.73 21.88 -1.67
N VAL A 290 11.64 22.60 -1.87
CA VAL A 290 10.63 22.85 -0.81
C VAL A 290 9.98 21.55 -0.38
N LEU A 291 9.60 20.69 -1.33
CA LEU A 291 9.01 19.39 -1.03
C LEU A 291 9.96 18.45 -0.29
N GLN A 292 11.27 18.50 -0.59
CA GLN A 292 12.27 17.72 0.15
C GLN A 292 12.37 18.10 1.63
N LYS A 293 12.32 19.40 1.93
CA LYS A 293 12.52 19.91 3.30
C LYS A 293 11.34 19.62 4.23
N LYS A 294 10.16 19.34 3.68
CA LYS A 294 8.89 19.22 4.45
C LYS A 294 8.21 17.86 4.30
N LYS A 295 8.99 16.79 4.31
CA LYS A 295 8.47 15.44 4.06
C LYS A 295 7.29 14.98 4.94
N HIS A 296 7.07 15.63 6.11
CA HIS A 296 6.03 15.23 7.07
C HIS A 296 5.26 16.38 7.73
N SER A 297 5.39 17.61 7.27
CA SER A 297 4.81 18.79 7.95
C SER A 297 3.78 19.58 7.13
N ILE A 298 3.19 19.00 6.09
CA ILE A 298 2.16 19.68 5.27
C ILE A 298 0.73 19.22 5.67
N LEU A 299 0.59 18.33 6.65
CA LEU A 299 -0.71 17.98 7.25
C LEU A 299 -0.70 18.24 8.72
#